data_46896fc655caa15eeca9d21888e84aca
#
_entry.id   46896fc655caa15eeca9d21888e84aca
#
_cell.length_a   1.000
_cell.length_b   1.000
_cell.length_c   1.000
_cell.angle_alpha   90.00
_cell.angle_beta   90.00
_cell.angle_gamma   90.00
#
_symmetry.space_group_name_H-M   'P 1'
#
loop_
_entity.id
_entity.type
_entity.pdbx_description
1 polymer ?
#
loop_
_entity_poly.entity_id
_entity_poly.type
_entity_poly.pdbx_seq_one_letter_code
_entity_poly.pdbx_strand_id
1 'polypeptide(L)'
;VKRTKYTAAAAALLAAAALTLTACGSDDASDPVAVVSEDASSKGAVTVLDQPFEKPDLVLTDTHGKKYDLRAETEKRPTLVYFGYTHCPDVCPLTMNNIAVAKKQLPRTEQDKLRVVFVTTDPERDTPAELGKWLKGIDPDIVGLTGGFAKTQAAARSLGISIEPTTKDKNGKVVSTHGTQVIAFSPSTDKGYLLYSQDATVDDYTKDLPRIIDGRKP
;
A
#
# COMPACT_ATOMS: atom_id res chain seq x y z
N VAL A 1 2.72 -23.87 -72.75
CA VAL A 1 1.48 -24.23 -73.47
C VAL A 1 0.30 -24.07 -72.54
N LYS A 2 -0.61 -23.15 -72.95
CA LYS A 2 -2.07 -23.03 -72.57
C LYS A 2 -2.38 -22.77 -71.11
N ARG A 3 -2.80 -21.57 -70.65
CA ARG A 3 -4.08 -20.85 -70.82
C ARG A 3 -5.29 -21.68 -70.36
N THR A 4 -6.02 -21.14 -69.38
CA THR A 4 -7.41 -20.66 -69.47
C THR A 4 -7.89 -20.36 -68.01
N LYS A 5 -8.16 -19.14 -67.60
CA LYS A 5 -9.39 -18.30 -67.49
C LYS A 5 -10.66 -19.07 -67.05
N TYR A 6 -11.33 -18.57 -66.07
CA TYR A 6 -12.73 -18.05 -65.96
C TYR A 6 -13.14 -18.01 -64.47
N THR A 7 -13.40 -16.88 -63.88
CA THR A 7 -14.60 -16.06 -63.72
C THR A 7 -15.73 -16.61 -62.89
N ALA A 8 -16.25 -15.63 -62.14
CA ALA A 8 -17.59 -15.44 -61.59
C ALA A 8 -17.79 -15.86 -60.11
N ALA A 9 -17.88 -14.93 -59.23
CA ALA A 9 -19.03 -14.15 -58.78
C ALA A 9 -20.19 -15.00 -58.22
N ALA A 10 -20.42 -14.92 -56.92
CA ALA A 10 -21.78 -14.89 -56.38
C ALA A 10 -21.76 -14.38 -54.93
N ALA A 11 -22.50 -13.34 -54.75
CA ALA A 11 -22.87 -12.79 -53.44
C ALA A 11 -23.88 -13.69 -52.73
N ALA A 12 -23.78 -13.81 -51.41
CA ALA A 12 -24.93 -14.17 -50.60
C ALA A 12 -24.81 -13.51 -49.22
N LEU A 13 -25.73 -12.62 -49.00
CA LEU A 13 -26.20 -12.07 -47.73
C LEU A 13 -26.66 -13.21 -46.80
N LEU A 14 -26.48 -13.04 -45.47
CA LEU A 14 -27.51 -13.28 -44.45
C LEU A 14 -26.88 -13.36 -43.07
N ALA A 15 -27.31 -12.50 -42.30
CA ALA A 15 -28.17 -12.54 -41.12
C ALA A 15 -27.38 -12.41 -39.80
N ALA A 16 -27.56 -11.25 -39.23
CA ALA A 16 -27.38 -10.96 -37.84
C ALA A 16 -28.23 -11.87 -36.94
N ALA A 17 -27.63 -12.50 -35.96
CA ALA A 17 -28.32 -13.04 -34.81
C ALA A 17 -27.76 -12.40 -33.55
N ALA A 18 -28.46 -11.37 -33.06
CA ALA A 18 -28.30 -10.83 -31.74
C ALA A 18 -28.80 -11.83 -30.71
N LEU A 19 -27.93 -12.42 -29.96
CA LEU A 19 -28.28 -13.16 -28.75
C LEU A 19 -28.08 -12.27 -27.53
N THR A 20 -29.16 -11.63 -27.11
CA THR A 20 -29.32 -11.02 -25.80
C THR A 20 -29.44 -12.13 -24.76
N LEU A 21 -28.40 -12.40 -24.00
CA LEU A 21 -28.52 -13.13 -22.74
C LEU A 21 -28.81 -12.12 -21.63
N THR A 22 -30.05 -12.00 -21.27
CA THR A 22 -30.49 -11.49 -19.97
C THR A 22 -30.22 -12.58 -18.95
N ALA A 23 -29.18 -12.41 -18.13
CA ALA A 23 -29.02 -13.15 -16.90
C ALA A 23 -29.48 -12.25 -15.75
N CYS A 24 -30.70 -12.51 -15.28
CA CYS A 24 -31.14 -12.11 -13.94
C CYS A 24 -30.45 -13.02 -12.91
N GLY A 25 -30.04 -12.41 -11.82
CA GLY A 25 -30.07 -13.16 -10.58
C GLY A 25 -28.87 -13.05 -9.68
N SER A 26 -29.14 -12.48 -8.61
CA SER A 26 -28.72 -12.68 -7.20
C SER A 26 -27.76 -11.65 -6.67
N ASP A 27 -28.35 -10.83 -5.81
CA ASP A 27 -27.72 -9.99 -4.82
C ASP A 27 -26.82 -10.83 -3.90
N ASP A 28 -25.51 -10.69 -4.08
CA ASP A 28 -24.54 -10.90 -3.04
C ASP A 28 -23.76 -9.59 -2.92
N ALA A 29 -23.95 -8.95 -1.80
CA ALA A 29 -23.24 -7.72 -1.43
C ALA A 29 -21.76 -8.06 -1.22
N SER A 30 -21.02 -8.07 -2.31
CA SER A 30 -19.57 -8.06 -2.27
C SER A 30 -19.14 -6.61 -2.15
N ASP A 31 -18.53 -6.26 -1.03
CA ASP A 31 -17.88 -4.97 -0.82
C ASP A 31 -17.03 -4.60 -2.03
N PRO A 32 -17.05 -3.32 -2.46
CA PRO A 32 -16.30 -2.91 -3.64
C PRO A 32 -14.81 -3.09 -3.39
N VAL A 33 -14.25 -4.12 -3.99
CA VAL A 33 -12.81 -4.21 -4.19
C VAL A 33 -12.42 -2.99 -5.03
N ALA A 34 -11.54 -2.15 -4.51
CA ALA A 34 -11.02 -0.99 -5.24
C ALA A 34 -10.46 -1.47 -6.58
N VAL A 35 -11.17 -1.15 -7.66
CA VAL A 35 -10.70 -1.45 -9.02
C VAL A 35 -9.60 -0.43 -9.32
N VAL A 36 -8.36 -0.89 -9.35
CA VAL A 36 -7.27 -0.12 -9.94
C VAL A 36 -7.52 -0.11 -11.44
N SER A 37 -7.97 1.03 -11.96
CA SER A 37 -8.15 1.22 -13.41
C SER A 37 -6.82 1.05 -14.11
N GLU A 38 -6.72 0.12 -15.06
CA GLU A 38 -5.49 -0.16 -15.83
C GLU A 38 -5.04 1.01 -16.73
N ASP A 39 -5.83 2.08 -16.82
CA ASP A 39 -5.47 3.30 -17.55
C ASP A 39 -4.52 4.24 -16.78
N ALA A 40 -4.23 3.98 -15.51
CA ALA A 40 -3.13 4.60 -14.82
C ALA A 40 -1.83 3.90 -15.23
N SER A 41 -1.38 4.14 -16.45
CA SER A 41 -0.01 3.82 -16.90
C SER A 41 0.98 4.68 -16.12
N SER A 42 1.06 4.42 -14.82
CA SER A 42 2.04 5.01 -13.94
C SER A 42 3.36 4.28 -14.16
N LYS A 43 4.16 4.76 -15.09
CA LYS A 43 5.61 4.52 -15.12
C LYS A 43 6.28 5.18 -13.89
N GLY A 44 5.54 5.47 -12.81
CA GLY A 44 5.99 6.19 -11.63
C GLY A 44 5.90 5.34 -10.37
N ALA A 45 6.85 5.52 -9.47
CA ALA A 45 6.86 4.89 -8.15
C ALA A 45 5.72 5.39 -7.23
N VAL A 46 4.94 6.38 -7.67
CA VAL A 46 3.87 7.04 -6.91
C VAL A 46 2.56 7.01 -7.68
N THR A 47 1.50 6.54 -7.04
CA THR A 47 0.15 6.48 -7.60
C THR A 47 -0.78 7.35 -6.77
N VAL A 48 -1.51 8.25 -7.43
CA VAL A 48 -2.63 8.99 -6.83
C VAL A 48 -3.88 8.13 -6.96
N LEU A 49 -4.56 7.86 -5.86
CA LEU A 49 -5.74 7.01 -5.84
C LEU A 49 -6.99 7.85 -6.16
N ASP A 50 -7.77 7.42 -7.13
CA ASP A 50 -9.06 8.03 -7.46
C ASP A 50 -10.09 7.78 -6.35
N GLN A 51 -10.02 6.62 -5.73
CA GLN A 51 -10.82 6.25 -4.56
C GLN A 51 -9.89 6.06 -3.36
N PRO A 52 -9.79 7.07 -2.47
CA PRO A 52 -8.93 7.01 -1.30
C PRO A 52 -9.39 5.95 -0.30
N PHE A 53 -8.44 5.24 0.29
CA PHE A 53 -8.70 4.29 1.36
C PHE A 53 -9.14 4.97 2.66
N GLU A 54 -10.05 4.33 3.39
CA GLU A 54 -10.30 4.72 4.78
C GLU A 54 -9.11 4.32 5.66
N LYS A 55 -8.78 5.17 6.64
CA LYS A 55 -7.75 4.82 7.63
C LYS A 55 -8.22 3.60 8.43
N PRO A 56 -7.45 2.50 8.51
CA PRO A 56 -7.92 1.27 9.15
C PRO A 56 -8.15 1.46 10.65
N ASP A 57 -9.16 0.78 11.18
CA ASP A 57 -9.38 0.64 12.62
C ASP A 57 -8.37 -0.37 13.16
N LEU A 58 -7.21 0.13 13.59
CA LEU A 58 -6.09 -0.69 14.00
C LEU A 58 -5.58 -0.26 15.37
N VAL A 59 -5.77 -1.13 16.35
CA VAL A 59 -5.28 -0.94 17.70
C VAL A 59 -4.25 -2.01 18.02
N LEU A 60 -2.99 -1.59 18.17
CA LEU A 60 -1.85 -2.46 18.48
C LEU A 60 -1.06 -1.92 19.68
N THR A 61 0.11 -2.49 19.93
CA THR A 61 1.06 -2.07 20.96
C THR A 61 2.22 -1.33 20.32
N ASP A 62 2.59 -0.18 20.85
CA ASP A 62 3.75 0.56 20.38
C ASP A 62 5.08 0.00 20.94
N THR A 63 6.21 0.58 20.53
CA THR A 63 7.55 0.18 20.98
C THR A 63 7.82 0.46 22.46
N HIS A 64 6.93 1.19 23.16
CA HIS A 64 6.99 1.46 24.59
C HIS A 64 6.06 0.56 25.40
N GLY A 65 5.39 -0.41 24.75
CA GLY A 65 4.45 -1.33 25.38
C GLY A 65 3.08 -0.72 25.64
N LYS A 66 2.77 0.46 25.06
CA LYS A 66 1.50 1.15 25.23
C LYS A 66 0.53 0.81 24.12
N LYS A 67 -0.77 0.81 24.43
CA LYS A 67 -1.82 0.72 23.42
C LYS A 67 -1.77 1.94 22.51
N TYR A 68 -1.77 1.70 21.20
CA TYR A 68 -1.79 2.73 20.16
C TYR A 68 -2.97 2.48 19.21
N ASP A 69 -3.86 3.43 19.12
CA ASP A 69 -4.98 3.45 18.20
C ASP A 69 -4.59 4.30 16.99
N LEU A 70 -4.41 3.66 15.83
CA LEU A 70 -3.92 4.33 14.63
C LEU A 70 -4.81 5.51 14.23
N ARG A 71 -6.14 5.36 14.29
CA ARG A 71 -7.06 6.45 13.93
C ARG A 71 -6.95 7.63 14.89
N ALA A 72 -7.06 7.34 16.18
CA ALA A 72 -7.09 8.38 17.21
C ALA A 72 -5.75 9.14 17.30
N GLU A 73 -4.61 8.42 17.28
CA GLU A 73 -3.27 9.01 17.41
C GLU A 73 -2.80 9.76 16.17
N THR A 74 -3.43 9.50 15.01
CA THR A 74 -3.08 10.14 13.74
C THR A 74 -4.24 10.94 13.14
N GLU A 75 -5.26 11.24 13.91
CA GLU A 75 -6.39 12.07 13.47
C GLU A 75 -5.89 13.45 13.01
N LYS A 76 -6.29 13.85 11.80
CA LYS A 76 -5.89 15.11 11.17
C LYS A 76 -4.38 15.35 11.11
N ARG A 77 -3.61 14.26 11.08
CA ARG A 77 -2.15 14.33 10.90
C ARG A 77 -1.73 13.72 9.57
N PRO A 78 -0.81 14.37 8.85
CA PRO A 78 -0.18 13.77 7.68
C PRO A 78 0.52 12.49 8.14
N THR A 79 0.14 11.34 7.57
CA THR A 79 0.59 10.04 8.06
C THR A 79 1.03 9.15 6.92
N LEU A 80 2.22 8.56 7.04
CA LEU A 80 2.69 7.47 6.19
C LEU A 80 2.55 6.16 6.95
N VAL A 81 1.94 5.15 6.33
CA VAL A 81 1.80 3.80 6.93
C VAL A 81 2.47 2.77 6.04
N TYR A 82 3.31 1.94 6.63
CA TYR A 82 4.02 0.85 5.98
C TYR A 82 3.89 -0.46 6.77
N PHE A 83 3.64 -1.57 6.07
CA PHE A 83 3.57 -2.91 6.65
C PHE A 83 4.83 -3.69 6.27
N GLY A 84 5.66 -4.02 7.25
CA GLY A 84 6.94 -4.66 7.02
C GLY A 84 7.42 -5.47 8.23
N TYR A 85 8.66 -5.93 8.21
CA TYR A 85 9.28 -6.64 9.33
C TYR A 85 10.78 -6.33 9.43
N THR A 86 11.34 -6.39 10.65
CA THR A 86 12.74 -5.95 10.89
C THR A 86 13.78 -6.86 10.26
N HIS A 87 13.45 -8.14 10.05
CA HIS A 87 14.33 -9.14 9.45
C HIS A 87 14.27 -9.18 7.92
N CYS A 88 13.59 -8.22 7.28
CA CYS A 88 13.61 -8.07 5.83
C CYS A 88 15.01 -7.65 5.36
N PRO A 89 15.61 -8.37 4.39
CA PRO A 89 17.01 -8.13 4.05
C PRO A 89 17.28 -6.85 3.25
N ASP A 90 16.29 -6.31 2.55
CA ASP A 90 16.49 -5.22 1.57
C ASP A 90 15.36 -4.19 1.52
N VAL A 91 14.14 -4.56 1.15
CA VAL A 91 13.06 -3.59 0.84
C VAL A 91 12.65 -2.76 2.06
N CYS A 92 12.41 -3.39 3.23
CA CYS A 92 11.95 -2.66 4.40
C CYS A 92 12.96 -1.62 4.90
N PRO A 93 14.26 -1.95 5.10
CA PRO A 93 15.23 -0.95 5.51
C PRO A 93 15.43 0.13 4.44
N LEU A 94 15.42 -0.22 3.14
CA LEU A 94 15.54 0.76 2.07
C LEU A 94 14.38 1.76 2.09
N THR A 95 13.14 1.27 2.12
CA THR A 95 11.93 2.12 2.16
C THR A 95 11.96 3.06 3.37
N MET A 96 12.23 2.53 4.56
CA MET A 96 12.24 3.34 5.77
C MET A 96 13.38 4.37 5.80
N ASN A 97 14.57 4.02 5.27
CA ASN A 97 15.67 4.97 5.12
C ASN A 97 15.35 6.07 4.10
N ASN A 98 14.72 5.74 2.95
CA ASN A 98 14.32 6.75 1.96
C ASN A 98 13.35 7.77 2.58
N ILE A 99 12.36 7.31 3.34
CA ILE A 99 11.43 8.18 4.06
C ILE A 99 12.18 9.03 5.10
N ALA A 100 13.05 8.44 5.91
CA ALA A 100 13.79 9.14 6.95
C ALA A 100 14.72 10.23 6.38
N VAL A 101 15.42 9.94 5.28
CA VAL A 101 16.29 10.90 4.59
C VAL A 101 15.47 12.05 4.02
N ALA A 102 14.35 11.78 3.35
CA ALA A 102 13.46 12.82 2.82
C ALA A 102 12.86 13.68 3.95
N LYS A 103 12.38 13.05 5.05
CA LYS A 103 11.85 13.75 6.22
C LYS A 103 12.89 14.72 6.82
N LYS A 104 14.16 14.31 6.91
CA LYS A 104 15.25 15.16 7.44
C LYS A 104 15.53 16.41 6.60
N GLN A 105 15.13 16.44 5.35
CA GLN A 105 15.25 17.62 4.47
C GLN A 105 14.18 18.68 4.76
N LEU A 106 13.10 18.32 5.46
CA LEU A 106 12.04 19.25 5.85
C LEU A 106 12.49 20.16 7.01
N PRO A 107 11.93 21.38 7.12
CA PRO A 107 12.03 22.18 8.34
C PRO A 107 11.56 21.38 9.57
N ARG A 108 12.19 21.58 10.73
CA ARG A 108 11.85 20.82 11.96
C ARG A 108 10.36 20.89 12.29
N THR A 109 9.75 22.04 12.12
CA THR A 109 8.31 22.25 12.35
C THR A 109 7.40 21.38 11.45
N GLU A 110 7.87 21.00 10.27
CA GLU A 110 7.16 20.10 9.36
C GLU A 110 7.44 18.64 9.69
N GLN A 111 8.70 18.31 10.06
CA GLN A 111 9.03 16.97 10.55
C GLN A 111 8.15 16.58 11.74
N ASP A 112 7.90 17.49 12.68
CA ASP A 112 7.11 17.25 13.89
C ASP A 112 5.62 17.02 13.60
N LYS A 113 5.11 17.53 12.47
CA LYS A 113 3.73 17.28 12.03
C LYS A 113 3.56 15.88 11.44
N LEU A 114 4.54 15.41 10.65
CA LEU A 114 4.48 14.15 9.93
C LEU A 114 4.53 12.96 10.88
N ARG A 115 3.62 12.01 10.71
CA ARG A 115 3.66 10.70 11.36
C ARG A 115 4.11 9.64 10.37
N VAL A 116 5.14 8.90 10.73
CA VAL A 116 5.56 7.70 10.01
C VAL A 116 5.28 6.52 10.91
N VAL A 117 4.46 5.59 10.45
CA VAL A 117 4.01 4.44 11.21
C VAL A 117 4.46 3.17 10.49
N PHE A 118 5.27 2.38 11.17
CA PHE A 118 5.68 1.04 10.76
C PHE A 118 4.88 0.00 11.51
N VAL A 119 4.14 -0.84 10.80
CA VAL A 119 3.34 -1.93 11.38
C VAL A 119 4.02 -3.25 11.06
N THR A 120 4.45 -3.98 12.10
CA THR A 120 5.12 -5.25 11.84
C THR A 120 4.18 -6.34 11.34
N THR A 121 4.64 -7.09 10.34
CA THR A 121 3.98 -8.32 9.83
C THR A 121 4.54 -9.58 10.47
N ASP A 122 5.52 -9.44 11.38
CA ASP A 122 6.20 -10.55 12.07
C ASP A 122 6.25 -10.30 13.59
N PRO A 123 5.10 -10.25 14.26
CA PRO A 123 5.03 -9.88 15.66
C PRO A 123 5.71 -10.86 16.60
N GLU A 124 6.00 -12.10 16.15
CA GLU A 124 6.70 -13.10 16.98
C GLU A 124 8.16 -12.71 17.20
N ARG A 125 8.83 -12.17 16.17
CA ARG A 125 10.23 -11.72 16.25
C ARG A 125 10.34 -10.24 16.56
N ASP A 126 9.42 -9.44 16.06
CA ASP A 126 9.40 -7.99 16.22
C ASP A 126 8.63 -7.59 17.49
N THR A 127 9.16 -7.99 18.65
CA THR A 127 8.66 -7.53 19.95
C THR A 127 8.76 -5.99 20.05
N PRO A 128 8.03 -5.32 20.96
CA PRO A 128 8.18 -3.88 21.14
C PRO A 128 9.63 -3.42 21.29
N ALA A 129 10.45 -4.16 22.02
CA ALA A 129 11.86 -3.83 22.25
C ALA A 129 12.72 -3.98 20.99
N GLU A 130 12.59 -5.09 20.25
CA GLU A 130 13.36 -5.34 19.04
C GLU A 130 12.96 -4.38 17.91
N LEU A 131 11.65 -4.16 17.72
CA LEU A 131 11.13 -3.18 16.77
C LEU A 131 11.62 -1.78 17.09
N GLY A 132 11.54 -1.37 18.37
CA GLY A 132 12.01 -0.06 18.82
C GLY A 132 13.50 0.15 18.61
N LYS A 133 14.32 -0.88 18.86
CA LYS A 133 15.76 -0.84 18.61
C LYS A 133 16.07 -0.66 17.12
N TRP A 134 15.38 -1.40 16.27
CA TRP A 134 15.57 -1.32 14.82
C TRP A 134 15.17 0.05 14.26
N LEU A 135 14.00 0.56 14.61
CA LEU A 135 13.50 1.87 14.16
C LEU A 135 14.37 3.02 14.65
N LYS A 136 14.87 2.96 15.90
CA LYS A 136 15.79 3.97 16.44
C LYS A 136 17.06 4.10 15.62
N GLY A 137 17.52 3.02 14.99
CA GLY A 137 18.67 3.03 14.08
C GLY A 137 18.41 3.77 12.77
N ILE A 138 17.14 3.99 12.41
CA ILE A 138 16.72 4.66 11.17
C ILE A 138 16.27 6.10 11.49
N ASP A 139 15.19 6.25 12.23
CA ASP A 139 14.67 7.52 12.73
C ASP A 139 13.89 7.26 14.03
N PRO A 140 14.32 7.83 15.18
CA PRO A 140 13.68 7.59 16.48
C PRO A 140 12.24 8.12 16.58
N ASP A 141 11.81 8.99 15.67
CA ASP A 141 10.45 9.54 15.64
C ASP A 141 9.45 8.61 14.91
N ILE A 142 9.91 7.51 14.31
CA ILE A 142 9.02 6.52 13.67
C ILE A 142 8.25 5.76 14.73
N VAL A 143 6.94 5.71 14.58
CA VAL A 143 6.05 4.91 15.42
C VAL A 143 6.08 3.46 14.95
N GLY A 144 6.58 2.55 15.78
CA GLY A 144 6.54 1.11 15.53
C GLY A 144 5.35 0.47 16.23
N LEU A 145 4.59 -0.35 15.50
CA LEU A 145 3.42 -1.05 16.05
C LEU A 145 3.58 -2.56 15.87
N THR A 146 3.33 -3.31 16.93
CA THR A 146 3.34 -4.78 16.97
C THR A 146 2.11 -5.32 17.69
N GLY A 147 1.66 -6.53 17.32
CA GLY A 147 0.49 -7.15 17.97
C GLY A 147 -0.05 -8.34 17.19
N GLY A 148 -1.30 -8.70 17.45
CA GLY A 148 -1.90 -9.89 16.83
C GLY A 148 -1.94 -9.82 15.30
N PHE A 149 -1.32 -10.80 14.63
CA PHE A 149 -1.20 -10.86 13.17
C PHE A 149 -2.56 -10.70 12.45
N ALA A 150 -3.62 -11.35 12.93
CA ALA A 150 -4.94 -11.26 12.28
C ALA A 150 -5.48 -9.82 12.19
N LYS A 151 -5.23 -8.98 13.21
CA LYS A 151 -5.62 -7.56 13.18
C LYS A 151 -4.79 -6.79 12.16
N THR A 152 -3.49 -7.03 12.13
CA THR A 152 -2.57 -6.43 11.17
C THR A 152 -2.96 -6.83 9.74
N GLN A 153 -3.27 -8.11 9.51
CA GLN A 153 -3.70 -8.62 8.20
C GLN A 153 -5.02 -7.98 7.75
N ALA A 154 -6.01 -7.87 8.64
CA ALA A 154 -7.27 -7.21 8.31
C ALA A 154 -7.08 -5.73 7.93
N ALA A 155 -6.24 -5.01 8.68
CA ALA A 155 -5.90 -3.63 8.37
C ALA A 155 -5.16 -3.49 7.04
N ALA A 156 -4.17 -4.36 6.76
CA ALA A 156 -3.45 -4.37 5.49
C ALA A 156 -4.41 -4.62 4.31
N ARG A 157 -5.30 -5.62 4.43
CA ARG A 157 -6.32 -5.94 3.40
C ARG A 157 -7.25 -4.77 3.12
N SER A 158 -7.67 -4.01 4.13
CA SER A 158 -8.52 -2.82 3.93
C SER A 158 -7.83 -1.70 3.13
N LEU A 159 -6.51 -1.79 2.99
CA LEU A 159 -5.67 -0.91 2.19
C LEU A 159 -5.18 -1.56 0.88
N GLY A 160 -5.76 -2.69 0.48
CA GLY A 160 -5.34 -3.43 -0.71
C GLY A 160 -3.97 -4.10 -0.60
N ILE A 161 -3.42 -4.25 0.61
CA ILE A 161 -2.12 -4.86 0.86
C ILE A 161 -2.33 -6.30 1.34
N SER A 162 -1.74 -7.27 0.62
CA SER A 162 -1.75 -8.68 1.00
C SER A 162 -0.52 -9.01 1.85
N ILE A 163 -0.76 -9.57 3.02
CA ILE A 163 0.27 -10.14 3.90
C ILE A 163 -0.19 -11.51 4.39
N GLU A 164 0.75 -12.45 4.49
CA GLU A 164 0.48 -13.82 4.93
C GLU A 164 1.22 -14.14 6.23
N PRO A 165 0.72 -15.06 7.03
CA PRO A 165 1.40 -15.49 8.25
C PRO A 165 2.82 -15.95 7.96
N THR A 166 3.71 -15.67 8.91
CA THR A 166 5.09 -16.16 8.87
C THR A 166 5.11 -17.68 8.82
N THR A 167 5.91 -18.22 7.90
CA THR A 167 6.09 -19.66 7.70
C THR A 167 7.56 -20.05 7.85
N LYS A 168 7.85 -21.35 7.84
CA LYS A 168 9.23 -21.86 7.73
C LYS A 168 9.36 -22.59 6.41
N ASP A 169 10.45 -22.31 5.70
CA ASP A 169 10.79 -23.05 4.49
C ASP A 169 11.29 -24.48 4.84
N LYS A 170 11.58 -25.28 3.80
CA LYS A 170 12.06 -26.66 3.93
C LYS A 170 13.38 -26.78 4.70
N ASN A 171 14.12 -25.69 4.87
CA ASN A 171 15.39 -25.63 5.61
C ASN A 171 15.19 -25.06 7.02
N GLY A 172 13.94 -24.81 7.44
CA GLY A 172 13.62 -24.21 8.73
C GLY A 172 13.84 -22.70 8.80
N LYS A 173 14.19 -22.04 7.69
CA LYS A 173 14.35 -20.58 7.62
C LYS A 173 12.97 -19.92 7.70
N VAL A 174 12.85 -18.93 8.57
CA VAL A 174 11.64 -18.15 8.71
C VAL A 174 11.42 -17.27 7.48
N VAL A 175 10.22 -17.35 6.91
CA VAL A 175 9.78 -16.57 5.75
C VAL A 175 8.58 -15.74 6.18
N SER A 176 8.73 -14.43 6.18
CA SER A 176 7.67 -13.46 6.44
C SER A 176 7.33 -12.72 5.15
N THR A 177 6.07 -12.36 4.99
CA THR A 177 5.60 -11.51 3.90
C THR A 177 5.41 -10.09 4.41
N HIS A 178 5.47 -9.13 3.52
CA HIS A 178 5.26 -7.72 3.86
C HIS A 178 4.53 -7.00 2.72
N GLY A 179 3.94 -5.86 3.04
CA GLY A 179 3.54 -4.91 2.02
C GLY A 179 4.76 -4.31 1.35
N THR A 180 4.64 -3.98 0.08
CA THR A 180 5.69 -3.25 -0.66
C THR A 180 5.33 -1.78 -0.83
N GLN A 181 4.14 -1.40 -0.36
CA GLN A 181 3.58 -0.07 -0.55
C GLN A 181 3.57 0.73 0.75
N VAL A 182 3.87 2.03 0.61
CA VAL A 182 3.62 3.02 1.66
C VAL A 182 2.35 3.78 1.29
N ILE A 183 1.40 3.87 2.22
CA ILE A 183 0.17 4.65 2.03
C ILE A 183 0.30 6.00 2.75
N ALA A 184 0.07 7.10 2.02
CA ALA A 184 0.02 8.43 2.61
C ALA A 184 -1.42 8.87 2.88
N PHE A 185 -1.71 9.23 4.12
CA PHE A 185 -3.00 9.72 4.58
C PHE A 185 -2.98 11.25 4.71
N SER A 186 -4.02 11.87 4.16
CA SER A 186 -4.20 13.33 4.20
C SER A 186 -4.64 13.81 5.59
N PRO A 187 -4.05 14.87 6.14
CA PRO A 187 -4.53 15.48 7.38
C PRO A 187 -5.91 16.15 7.24
N SER A 188 -6.32 16.47 6.01
CA SER A 188 -7.60 17.15 5.76
C SER A 188 -8.80 16.21 5.75
N THR A 189 -8.60 14.95 5.30
CA THR A 189 -9.69 13.99 5.08
C THR A 189 -9.51 12.70 5.88
N ASP A 190 -8.36 12.48 6.50
CA ASP A 190 -7.96 11.22 7.15
C ASP A 190 -7.99 10.00 6.23
N LYS A 191 -8.01 10.21 4.89
CA LYS A 191 -8.04 9.15 3.89
C LYS A 191 -6.68 8.96 3.23
N GLY A 192 -6.36 7.69 2.90
CA GLY A 192 -5.17 7.31 2.14
C GLY A 192 -5.38 7.57 0.66
N TYR A 193 -4.62 8.48 0.08
CA TYR A 193 -4.81 8.96 -1.30
C TYR A 193 -3.58 8.80 -2.19
N LEU A 194 -2.42 8.53 -1.60
CA LEU A 194 -1.18 8.24 -2.32
C LEU A 194 -0.66 6.86 -1.93
N LEU A 195 -0.20 6.16 -2.93
CA LEU A 195 0.46 4.87 -2.79
C LEU A 195 1.86 4.97 -3.40
N TYR A 196 2.89 4.75 -2.59
CA TYR A 196 4.27 4.62 -3.03
C TYR A 196 4.59 3.14 -3.18
N SER A 197 5.15 2.75 -4.32
CA SER A 197 5.67 1.40 -4.52
C SER A 197 7.03 1.22 -3.83
N GLN A 198 7.54 0.01 -3.82
CA GLN A 198 8.89 -0.29 -3.31
C GLN A 198 10.02 0.45 -4.05
N ASP A 199 9.74 0.93 -5.27
CA ASP A 199 10.71 1.62 -6.12
C ASP A 199 10.76 3.14 -5.84
N ALA A 200 9.94 3.62 -4.88
CA ALA A 200 9.94 5.02 -4.49
C ALA A 200 11.27 5.44 -3.88
N THR A 201 11.82 6.52 -4.41
CA THR A 201 13.13 7.05 -4.06
C THR A 201 13.05 8.15 -3.00
N VAL A 202 14.19 8.59 -2.48
CA VAL A 202 14.29 9.78 -1.62
C VAL A 202 13.69 11.00 -2.32
N ASP A 203 13.94 11.17 -3.62
CA ASP A 203 13.47 12.33 -4.38
C ASP A 203 11.94 12.35 -4.51
N ASP A 204 11.30 11.19 -4.68
CA ASP A 204 9.85 11.08 -4.71
C ASP A 204 9.24 11.55 -3.39
N TYR A 205 9.75 11.06 -2.25
CA TYR A 205 9.30 11.52 -0.94
C TYR A 205 9.61 12.99 -0.69
N THR A 206 10.81 13.46 -1.04
CA THR A 206 11.21 14.87 -0.84
C THR A 206 10.30 15.84 -1.59
N LYS A 207 9.90 15.47 -2.81
CA LYS A 207 8.97 16.25 -3.63
C LYS A 207 7.57 16.31 -3.02
N ASP A 208 7.09 15.19 -2.48
CA ASP A 208 5.68 15.03 -2.11
C ASP A 208 5.39 15.36 -0.64
N LEU A 209 6.35 15.13 0.29
CA LEU A 209 6.14 15.32 1.72
C LEU A 209 5.61 16.72 2.10
N PRO A 210 6.11 17.85 1.53
CA PRO A 210 5.55 19.17 1.84
C PRO A 210 4.07 19.27 1.48
N ARG A 211 3.66 18.68 0.35
CA ARG A 211 2.26 18.70 -0.10
C ARG A 211 1.37 17.82 0.78
N ILE A 212 1.87 16.65 1.18
CA ILE A 212 1.17 15.74 2.11
C ILE A 212 0.94 16.45 3.44
N ILE A 213 1.96 17.14 3.97
CA ILE A 213 1.90 17.87 5.24
C ILE A 213 0.85 18.99 5.18
N ASP A 214 0.76 19.69 4.05
CA ASP A 214 -0.24 20.73 3.81
C ASP A 214 -1.63 20.18 3.46
N GLY A 215 -1.80 18.87 3.36
CA GLY A 215 -3.08 18.24 2.96
C GLY A 215 -3.43 18.44 1.49
N ARG A 216 -2.45 18.78 0.65
CA ARG A 216 -2.61 18.95 -0.80
C ARG A 216 -2.25 17.64 -1.52
N LYS A 217 -2.93 17.37 -2.64
CA LYS A 217 -2.51 16.28 -3.53
C LYS A 217 -1.24 16.68 -4.29
N PRO A 218 -0.34 15.71 -4.61
CA PRO A 218 0.84 15.95 -5.44
C PRO A 218 0.52 16.44 -6.83
#